data_5d31d92a6f5faf63835347b41ffb1337
#
_entry.id   5d31d92a6f5faf63835347b41ffb1337
#
_cell.length_a   1.000
_cell.length_b   1.000
_cell.length_c   1.000
_cell.angle_alpha   90.00
_cell.angle_beta   90.00
_cell.angle_gamma   90.00
#
_symmetry.space_group_name_H-M   'P 1'
#
loop_
_entity.id
_entity.type
_entity.pdbx_description
1 polymer ?
#
loop_
_entity_poly.entity_id
_entity_poly.type
_entity_poly.pdbx_seq_one_letter_code
_entity_poly.pdbx_strand_id
1 'polypeptide(L)'
;MCRALQKFSLALAIWLLAAGAVSVIGSTTLQAQQSALEDIFVVRDVALDERAQTAAAARALALAKGQREAFARLEARLTRSVYRGLAANVDPDTLRFLVDSIQIDGEKTSDVRYLANLSVIFKPEAVRNLFRQSGVPFAELRSRPLTVVPVLATPARYLLWEDPNPWREAWRNHPEGTGLVPMLAPIGDLEDLSGLT
;
A
#
# COMPACT_ATOMS: atom_id res chain seq x y z
N MET A 1 -42.66 52.68 -18.86
CA MET A 1 -42.23 51.42 -19.50
C MET A 1 -40.80 50.98 -19.13
N CYS A 2 -40.25 51.35 -17.94
CA CYS A 2 -38.81 51.06 -17.63
C CYS A 2 -38.58 50.18 -16.38
N ARG A 3 -39.65 49.67 -15.74
CA ARG A 3 -39.51 48.84 -14.52
C ARG A 3 -39.71 47.32 -14.73
N ALA A 4 -40.15 46.90 -15.91
CA ALA A 4 -40.40 45.49 -16.21
C ALA A 4 -39.15 44.75 -16.73
N LEU A 5 -38.19 45.42 -17.35
CA LEU A 5 -36.97 44.82 -17.86
C LEU A 5 -35.93 44.45 -16.76
N GLN A 6 -35.97 45.17 -15.63
CA GLN A 6 -34.98 44.99 -14.56
C GLN A 6 -35.25 43.73 -13.71
N LYS A 7 -36.50 43.25 -13.66
CA LYS A 7 -36.85 42.01 -12.92
C LYS A 7 -36.54 40.73 -13.67
N PHE A 8 -36.47 40.77 -15.01
CA PHE A 8 -36.12 39.60 -15.81
C PHE A 8 -34.62 39.33 -15.80
N SER A 9 -33.78 40.37 -15.65
CA SER A 9 -32.34 40.23 -15.60
C SER A 9 -31.83 39.58 -14.30
N LEU A 10 -32.51 39.83 -13.16
CA LEU A 10 -32.14 39.26 -11.87
C LEU A 10 -32.51 37.76 -11.74
N ALA A 11 -33.63 37.36 -12.35
CA ALA A 11 -34.07 35.96 -12.32
C ALA A 11 -33.17 35.04 -13.18
N LEU A 12 -32.64 35.55 -14.29
CA LEU A 12 -31.73 34.79 -15.14
C LEU A 12 -30.33 34.60 -14.51
N ALA A 13 -29.87 35.60 -13.73
CA ALA A 13 -28.57 35.52 -13.03
C ALA A 13 -28.57 34.50 -11.88
N ILE A 14 -29.70 34.34 -11.20
CA ILE A 14 -29.82 33.37 -10.09
C ILE A 14 -29.92 31.93 -10.62
N TRP A 15 -30.47 31.71 -11.81
CA TRP A 15 -30.52 30.38 -12.43
C TRP A 15 -29.19 29.90 -12.95
N LEU A 16 -28.31 30.79 -13.40
CA LEU A 16 -26.94 30.46 -13.84
C LEU A 16 -25.99 30.15 -12.67
N LEU A 17 -26.22 30.66 -11.46
CA LEU A 17 -25.43 30.34 -10.27
C LEU A 17 -25.83 29.01 -9.64
N ALA A 18 -27.05 28.51 -9.84
CA ALA A 18 -27.48 27.21 -9.32
C ALA A 18 -27.00 26.03 -10.16
N ALA A 19 -26.68 26.22 -11.44
CA ALA A 19 -26.18 25.16 -12.33
C ALA A 19 -24.68 24.88 -12.17
N GLY A 20 -23.92 25.76 -11.51
CA GLY A 20 -22.47 25.60 -11.30
C GLY A 20 -22.06 24.77 -10.08
N ALA A 21 -22.97 24.46 -9.16
CA ALA A 21 -22.63 23.82 -7.88
C ALA A 21 -22.67 22.28 -7.88
N VAL A 22 -23.15 21.64 -8.95
CA VAL A 22 -23.32 20.17 -8.98
C VAL A 22 -22.12 19.42 -9.56
N SER A 23 -21.16 20.08 -10.18
CA SER A 23 -20.06 19.41 -10.91
C SER A 23 -18.79 19.14 -10.10
N VAL A 24 -18.69 19.54 -8.83
CA VAL A 24 -17.44 19.45 -8.05
C VAL A 24 -17.36 18.19 -7.18
N ILE A 25 -18.45 17.49 -6.91
CA ILE A 25 -18.46 16.35 -5.96
C ILE A 25 -17.96 15.04 -6.60
N GLY A 26 -18.00 14.93 -7.93
CA GLY A 26 -17.57 13.70 -8.63
C GLY A 26 -16.07 13.54 -8.81
N SER A 27 -15.29 14.62 -8.78
CA SER A 27 -13.87 14.59 -9.11
C SER A 27 -12.99 14.12 -7.95
N THR A 28 -13.38 14.41 -6.72
CA THR A 28 -12.58 14.06 -5.52
C THR A 28 -12.60 12.58 -5.18
N THR A 29 -13.69 11.89 -5.46
CA THR A 29 -13.80 10.44 -5.20
C THR A 29 -13.00 9.60 -6.20
N LEU A 30 -12.94 10.01 -7.47
CA LEU A 30 -12.14 9.34 -8.50
C LEU A 30 -10.64 9.50 -8.24
N GLN A 31 -10.18 10.68 -7.84
CA GLN A 31 -8.78 10.92 -7.51
C GLN A 31 -8.34 10.15 -6.26
N ALA A 32 -9.18 10.06 -5.23
CA ALA A 32 -8.87 9.28 -4.03
C ALA A 32 -8.79 7.78 -4.32
N GLN A 33 -9.60 7.26 -5.23
CA GLN A 33 -9.51 5.86 -5.67
C GLN A 33 -8.27 5.59 -6.52
N GLN A 34 -7.89 6.50 -7.40
CA GLN A 34 -6.67 6.36 -8.21
C GLN A 34 -5.42 6.41 -7.33
N SER A 35 -5.30 7.35 -6.39
CA SER A 35 -4.17 7.42 -5.48
C SER A 35 -4.06 6.19 -4.57
N ALA A 36 -5.18 5.63 -4.13
CA ALA A 36 -5.19 4.40 -3.33
C ALA A 36 -4.78 3.16 -4.14
N LEU A 37 -5.10 3.11 -5.43
CA LEU A 37 -4.65 2.05 -6.33
C LEU A 37 -3.16 2.18 -6.68
N GLU A 38 -2.68 3.41 -6.89
CA GLU A 38 -1.26 3.69 -7.13
C GLU A 38 -0.39 3.29 -5.95
N ASP A 39 -0.86 3.50 -4.71
CA ASP A 39 -0.12 3.13 -3.50
C ASP A 39 0.05 1.61 -3.32
N ILE A 40 -0.82 0.80 -3.90
CA ILE A 40 -0.70 -0.67 -3.87
C ILE A 40 0.54 -1.15 -4.61
N PHE A 41 0.92 -0.48 -5.70
CA PHE A 41 2.08 -0.81 -6.53
C PHE A 41 3.37 -0.14 -6.08
N VAL A 42 3.35 0.54 -4.93
CA VAL A 42 4.53 1.12 -4.30
C VAL A 42 5.03 0.21 -3.19
N VAL A 43 6.29 -0.19 -3.26
CA VAL A 43 6.98 -0.94 -2.20
C VAL A 43 8.06 -0.06 -1.61
N ARG A 44 7.93 0.25 -0.32
CA ARG A 44 8.84 1.13 0.42
C ARG A 44 9.75 0.33 1.35
N ASP A 45 10.82 0.95 1.78
CA ASP A 45 11.70 0.48 2.86
C ASP A 45 12.32 -0.89 2.60
N VAL A 46 12.78 -1.13 1.38
CA VAL A 46 13.61 -2.29 1.06
C VAL A 46 15.04 -1.97 1.46
N ALA A 47 15.51 -2.57 2.56
CA ALA A 47 16.86 -2.37 3.04
C ALA A 47 17.87 -3.02 2.08
N LEU A 48 18.85 -2.24 1.66
CA LEU A 48 19.98 -2.68 0.84
C LEU A 48 21.23 -2.75 1.69
N ASP A 49 21.92 -3.88 1.66
CA ASP A 49 23.23 -4.08 2.32
C ASP A 49 24.02 -5.12 1.54
N GLU A 50 24.84 -4.65 0.61
CA GLU A 50 25.60 -5.55 -0.25
C GLU A 50 27.08 -5.20 -0.28
N ARG A 51 27.89 -6.23 -0.48
CA ARG A 51 29.34 -6.12 -0.63
C ARG A 51 29.78 -6.70 -1.96
N ALA A 52 30.78 -6.06 -2.57
CA ALA A 52 31.43 -6.56 -3.80
C ALA A 52 32.89 -6.09 -3.83
N GLN A 53 33.60 -6.39 -4.91
CA GLN A 53 35.01 -6.00 -5.08
C GLN A 53 35.21 -4.49 -5.21
N THR A 54 34.19 -3.76 -5.63
CA THR A 54 34.20 -2.30 -5.76
C THR A 54 32.87 -1.71 -5.30
N ALA A 55 32.89 -0.43 -4.91
CA ALA A 55 31.68 0.32 -4.56
C ALA A 55 30.61 0.29 -5.67
N ALA A 56 31.03 0.44 -6.92
CA ALA A 56 30.12 0.41 -8.07
C ALA A 56 29.47 -0.96 -8.26
N ALA A 57 30.25 -2.04 -8.10
CA ALA A 57 29.72 -3.41 -8.18
C ALA A 57 28.78 -3.71 -7.00
N ALA A 58 29.11 -3.26 -5.77
CA ALA A 58 28.24 -3.40 -4.60
C ALA A 58 26.90 -2.69 -4.82
N ARG A 59 26.93 -1.45 -5.34
CA ARG A 59 25.72 -0.69 -5.65
C ARG A 59 24.85 -1.37 -6.72
N ALA A 60 25.45 -1.84 -7.81
CA ALA A 60 24.73 -2.52 -8.87
C ALA A 60 24.06 -3.80 -8.38
N LEU A 61 24.77 -4.60 -7.57
CA LEU A 61 24.25 -5.82 -6.96
C LEU A 61 23.11 -5.50 -5.99
N ALA A 62 23.27 -4.50 -5.14
CA ALA A 62 22.27 -4.07 -4.17
C ALA A 62 20.97 -3.65 -4.86
N LEU A 63 21.06 -2.82 -5.89
CA LEU A 63 19.87 -2.37 -6.63
C LEU A 63 19.18 -3.53 -7.35
N ALA A 64 19.91 -4.45 -7.97
CA ALA A 64 19.32 -5.61 -8.63
C ALA A 64 18.60 -6.54 -7.64
N LYS A 65 19.22 -6.82 -6.51
CA LYS A 65 18.58 -7.62 -5.43
C LYS A 65 17.41 -6.89 -4.81
N GLY A 66 17.54 -5.59 -4.53
CA GLY A 66 16.48 -4.78 -3.95
C GLY A 66 15.24 -4.68 -4.82
N GLN A 67 15.40 -4.52 -6.13
CA GLN A 67 14.26 -4.53 -7.06
C GLN A 67 13.55 -5.89 -7.08
N ARG A 68 14.30 -7.00 -7.02
CA ARG A 68 13.74 -8.35 -6.94
C ARG A 68 13.00 -8.57 -5.62
N GLU A 69 13.57 -8.14 -4.51
CA GLU A 69 12.92 -8.19 -3.20
C GLU A 69 11.66 -7.32 -3.16
N ALA A 70 11.70 -6.12 -3.73
CA ALA A 70 10.54 -5.27 -3.87
C ALA A 70 9.42 -5.96 -4.67
N PHE A 71 9.77 -6.61 -5.79
CA PHE A 71 8.80 -7.34 -6.58
C PHE A 71 8.24 -8.55 -5.84
N ALA A 72 9.04 -9.26 -5.06
CA ALA A 72 8.58 -10.36 -4.21
C ALA A 72 7.59 -9.89 -3.13
N ARG A 73 7.83 -8.71 -2.53
CA ARG A 73 6.89 -8.09 -1.59
C ARG A 73 5.59 -7.66 -2.28
N LEU A 74 5.67 -7.12 -3.49
CA LEU A 74 4.50 -6.79 -4.30
C LEU A 74 3.70 -8.05 -4.66
N GLU A 75 4.36 -9.11 -5.14
CA GLU A 75 3.75 -10.41 -5.41
C GLU A 75 3.04 -10.94 -4.16
N ALA A 76 3.69 -10.91 -3.00
CA ALA A 76 3.11 -11.37 -1.74
C ALA A 76 1.90 -10.54 -1.29
N ARG A 77 1.84 -9.27 -1.66
CA ARG A 77 0.70 -8.38 -1.39
C ARG A 77 -0.50 -8.68 -2.28
N LEU A 78 -0.25 -8.95 -3.57
CA LEU A 78 -1.29 -9.09 -4.58
C LEU A 78 -1.80 -10.52 -4.74
N THR A 79 -1.00 -11.54 -4.35
CA THR A 79 -1.30 -12.94 -4.60
C THR A 79 -1.42 -13.76 -3.31
N ARG A 80 -2.12 -14.89 -3.38
CA ARG A 80 -2.15 -15.86 -2.28
C ARG A 80 -0.82 -16.61 -2.20
N SER A 81 -0.48 -17.07 -0.98
CA SER A 81 0.80 -17.76 -0.71
C SER A 81 1.08 -18.96 -1.63
N VAL A 82 0.05 -19.68 -2.06
CA VAL A 82 0.17 -20.85 -2.95
C VAL A 82 0.63 -20.50 -4.39
N TYR A 83 0.54 -19.23 -4.78
CA TYR A 83 0.93 -18.74 -6.11
C TYR A 83 2.22 -17.91 -6.10
N ARG A 84 2.89 -17.81 -4.95
CA ARG A 84 4.15 -17.06 -4.82
C ARG A 84 5.30 -17.83 -5.47
N GLY A 85 6.26 -17.09 -5.99
CA GLY A 85 7.46 -17.64 -6.59
C GLY A 85 7.77 -17.09 -7.98
N LEU A 86 6.88 -16.29 -8.55
CA LEU A 86 7.12 -15.64 -9.83
C LEU A 86 8.33 -14.70 -9.75
N ALA A 87 8.47 -13.94 -8.65
CA ALA A 87 9.57 -13.01 -8.44
C ALA A 87 10.96 -13.66 -8.51
N ALA A 88 11.07 -14.94 -8.10
CA ALA A 88 12.33 -15.67 -8.18
C ALA A 88 12.72 -16.03 -9.63
N ASN A 89 11.73 -16.20 -10.50
CA ASN A 89 11.89 -16.73 -11.87
C ASN A 89 11.84 -15.66 -12.97
N VAL A 90 11.40 -14.41 -12.62
CA VAL A 90 11.39 -13.30 -13.58
C VAL A 90 12.82 -12.92 -13.96
N ASP A 91 13.07 -12.82 -15.25
CA ASP A 91 14.37 -12.37 -15.77
C ASP A 91 14.63 -10.90 -15.44
N PRO A 92 15.91 -10.49 -15.38
CA PRO A 92 16.29 -9.13 -14.97
C PRO A 92 15.77 -8.03 -15.90
N ASP A 93 15.59 -8.31 -17.19
CA ASP A 93 15.12 -7.32 -18.15
C ASP A 93 13.62 -7.09 -18.01
N THR A 94 12.86 -8.16 -17.86
CA THR A 94 11.44 -8.08 -17.52
C THR A 94 11.25 -7.34 -16.19
N LEU A 95 12.03 -7.66 -15.16
CA LEU A 95 11.92 -6.98 -13.87
C LEU A 95 12.16 -5.46 -13.99
N ARG A 96 13.17 -5.05 -14.76
CA ARG A 96 13.42 -3.62 -15.03
C ARG A 96 12.28 -2.96 -15.79
N PHE A 97 11.64 -3.68 -16.71
CA PHE A 97 10.47 -3.18 -17.44
C PHE A 97 9.26 -2.95 -16.54
N LEU A 98 9.09 -3.78 -15.49
CA LEU A 98 7.99 -3.61 -14.51
C LEU A 98 8.16 -2.36 -13.66
N VAL A 99 9.40 -1.89 -13.44
CA VAL A 99 9.69 -0.72 -12.61
C VAL A 99 9.36 0.57 -13.38
N ASP A 100 8.60 1.45 -12.74
CA ASP A 100 8.35 2.80 -13.22
C ASP A 100 9.43 3.76 -12.75
N SER A 101 9.63 3.81 -11.43
CA SER A 101 10.64 4.65 -10.81
C SER A 101 11.17 4.03 -9.51
N ILE A 102 12.35 4.50 -9.10
CA ILE A 102 12.98 4.12 -7.84
C ILE A 102 13.38 5.38 -7.07
N GLN A 103 13.26 5.30 -5.75
CA GLN A 103 13.79 6.30 -4.82
C GLN A 103 14.78 5.61 -3.89
N ILE A 104 15.92 6.25 -3.66
CA ILE A 104 16.99 5.74 -2.80
C ILE A 104 17.20 6.73 -1.67
N ASP A 105 17.09 6.26 -0.44
CA ASP A 105 17.23 7.07 0.76
C ASP A 105 18.35 6.50 1.65
N GLY A 106 19.01 7.39 2.40
CA GLY A 106 20.04 7.00 3.38
C GLY A 106 21.26 6.32 2.78
N GLU A 107 21.64 6.65 1.55
CA GLU A 107 22.76 6.04 0.84
C GLU A 107 24.10 6.23 1.59
N LYS A 108 24.77 5.09 1.87
CA LYS A 108 26.10 5.05 2.47
C LYS A 108 26.97 4.08 1.68
N THR A 109 28.11 4.57 1.22
CA THR A 109 29.03 3.82 0.37
C THR A 109 30.42 3.77 1.00
N SER A 110 31.06 2.60 0.96
CA SER A 110 32.47 2.41 1.19
C SER A 110 33.10 1.73 -0.02
N ASP A 111 34.41 1.49 -0.01
CA ASP A 111 35.13 0.91 -1.15
C ASP A 111 34.55 -0.43 -1.64
N VAL A 112 33.93 -1.20 -0.74
CA VAL A 112 33.43 -2.57 -1.00
C VAL A 112 32.01 -2.82 -0.53
N ARG A 113 31.31 -1.82 0.07
CA ARG A 113 29.98 -2.01 0.65
C ARG A 113 29.06 -0.87 0.28
N TYR A 114 27.82 -1.21 0.00
CA TYR A 114 26.74 -0.26 -0.28
C TYR A 114 25.54 -0.53 0.62
N LEU A 115 25.06 0.52 1.31
CA LEU A 115 23.88 0.50 2.15
C LEU A 115 22.92 1.59 1.68
N ALA A 116 21.62 1.30 1.63
CA ALA A 116 20.57 2.27 1.37
C ALA A 116 19.20 1.69 1.73
N ASN A 117 18.16 2.52 1.71
CA ASN A 117 16.77 2.10 1.65
C ASN A 117 16.21 2.38 0.26
N LEU A 118 15.61 1.38 -0.35
CA LEU A 118 15.03 1.46 -1.69
C LEU A 118 13.51 1.48 -1.61
N SER A 119 12.89 2.44 -2.27
CA SER A 119 11.47 2.43 -2.59
C SER A 119 11.29 2.25 -4.10
N VAL A 120 10.41 1.35 -4.48
CA VAL A 120 10.15 1.00 -5.88
C VAL A 120 8.69 1.24 -6.21
N ILE A 121 8.45 1.97 -7.28
CA ILE A 121 7.14 2.17 -7.89
C ILE A 121 7.07 1.27 -9.12
N PHE A 122 6.09 0.38 -9.16
CA PHE A 122 5.87 -0.53 -10.27
C PHE A 122 4.79 0.00 -11.21
N LYS A 123 4.92 -0.29 -12.51
CA LYS A 123 3.91 0.00 -13.54
C LYS A 123 2.72 -0.96 -13.38
N PRO A 124 1.53 -0.50 -12.97
CA PRO A 124 0.40 -1.39 -12.70
C PRO A 124 0.05 -2.30 -13.87
N GLU A 125 -0.04 -1.73 -15.08
CA GLU A 125 -0.40 -2.50 -16.27
C GLU A 125 0.63 -3.56 -16.64
N ALA A 126 1.92 -3.27 -16.49
CA ALA A 126 2.98 -4.24 -16.77
C ALA A 126 2.92 -5.43 -15.79
N VAL A 127 2.70 -5.14 -14.49
CA VAL A 127 2.55 -6.17 -13.45
C VAL A 127 1.30 -7.02 -13.72
N ARG A 128 0.16 -6.41 -14.02
CA ARG A 128 -1.08 -7.11 -14.37
C ARG A 128 -0.90 -8.05 -15.55
N ASN A 129 -0.23 -7.58 -16.59
CA ASN A 129 0.04 -8.37 -17.78
C ASN A 129 0.93 -9.57 -17.47
N LEU A 130 1.99 -9.37 -16.67
CA LEU A 130 2.86 -10.46 -16.24
C LEU A 130 2.07 -11.53 -15.46
N PHE A 131 1.25 -11.15 -14.48
CA PHE A 131 0.45 -12.10 -13.71
C PHE A 131 -0.56 -12.87 -14.59
N ARG A 132 -1.24 -12.17 -15.51
CA ARG A 132 -2.15 -12.85 -16.46
C ARG A 132 -1.43 -13.85 -17.36
N GLN A 133 -0.27 -13.47 -17.92
CA GLN A 133 0.53 -14.34 -18.78
C GLN A 133 1.07 -15.55 -18.03
N SER A 134 1.39 -15.37 -16.74
CA SER A 134 1.90 -16.44 -15.86
C SER A 134 0.77 -17.28 -15.25
N GLY A 135 -0.51 -16.99 -15.53
CA GLY A 135 -1.65 -17.69 -14.92
C GLY A 135 -1.77 -17.51 -13.41
N VAL A 136 -1.19 -16.45 -12.84
CA VAL A 136 -1.21 -16.16 -11.41
C VAL A 136 -2.44 -15.31 -11.08
N PRO A 137 -3.40 -15.81 -10.26
CA PRO A 137 -4.52 -15.01 -9.81
C PRO A 137 -4.05 -13.94 -8.81
N PHE A 138 -4.57 -12.73 -8.97
CA PHE A 138 -4.21 -11.59 -8.12
C PHE A 138 -5.43 -10.72 -7.79
N ALA A 139 -5.31 -9.93 -6.72
CA ALA A 139 -6.30 -8.95 -6.31
C ALA A 139 -5.60 -7.60 -6.07
N GLU A 140 -6.32 -6.49 -6.30
CA GLU A 140 -5.81 -5.12 -6.14
C GLU A 140 -6.70 -4.27 -5.24
N LEU A 141 -7.86 -4.78 -4.86
CA LEU A 141 -8.80 -4.03 -4.01
C LEU A 141 -8.47 -4.24 -2.55
N ARG A 142 -8.29 -3.15 -1.81
CA ARG A 142 -8.24 -3.21 -0.35
C ARG A 142 -9.61 -3.57 0.20
N SER A 143 -9.65 -4.53 1.11
CA SER A 143 -10.86 -4.86 1.87
C SER A 143 -11.15 -3.80 2.94
N ARG A 144 -12.33 -3.89 3.54
CA ARG A 144 -12.57 -3.21 4.82
C ARG A 144 -11.59 -3.74 5.87
N PRO A 145 -11.17 -2.91 6.83
CA PRO A 145 -10.35 -3.37 7.93
C PRO A 145 -11.02 -4.52 8.70
N LEU A 146 -10.21 -5.49 9.11
CA LEU A 146 -10.63 -6.55 10.01
C LEU A 146 -10.12 -6.25 11.41
N THR A 147 -11.02 -6.29 12.39
CA THR A 147 -10.66 -6.22 13.80
C THR A 147 -10.21 -7.60 14.27
N VAL A 148 -8.99 -7.67 14.81
CA VAL A 148 -8.39 -8.90 15.35
C VAL A 148 -8.35 -8.79 16.86
N VAL A 149 -9.15 -9.58 17.55
CA VAL A 149 -9.13 -9.65 19.01
C VAL A 149 -8.24 -10.82 19.45
N PRO A 150 -7.03 -10.54 20.00
CA PRO A 150 -6.10 -11.58 20.40
C PRO A 150 -6.55 -12.22 21.74
N VAL A 151 -7.05 -13.43 21.69
CA VAL A 151 -7.51 -14.18 22.87
C VAL A 151 -6.48 -15.21 23.27
N LEU A 152 -5.97 -15.12 24.50
CA LEU A 152 -5.10 -16.11 25.10
C LEU A 152 -5.95 -17.09 25.93
N ALA A 153 -6.03 -18.35 25.50
CA ALA A 153 -6.65 -19.41 26.26
C ALA A 153 -5.67 -19.99 27.28
N THR A 154 -6.04 -19.97 28.55
CA THR A 154 -5.32 -20.66 29.64
C THR A 154 -6.20 -21.76 30.21
N PRO A 155 -5.67 -22.72 30.98
CA PRO A 155 -6.50 -23.76 31.62
C PRO A 155 -7.60 -23.22 32.55
N ALA A 156 -7.41 -21.99 33.10
CA ALA A 156 -8.34 -21.37 34.06
C ALA A 156 -9.32 -20.39 33.40
N ARG A 157 -8.91 -19.67 32.34
CA ARG A 157 -9.73 -18.60 31.75
C ARG A 157 -9.21 -18.14 30.40
N TYR A 158 -10.01 -17.34 29.69
CA TYR A 158 -9.60 -16.57 28.51
C TYR A 158 -9.14 -15.18 28.93
N LEU A 159 -8.02 -14.74 28.39
CA LEU A 159 -7.46 -13.40 28.59
C LEU A 159 -7.50 -12.64 27.26
N LEU A 160 -8.08 -11.45 27.26
CA LEU A 160 -8.16 -10.57 26.11
C LEU A 160 -7.16 -9.41 26.26
N TRP A 161 -7.33 -8.63 27.33
CA TRP A 161 -6.54 -7.41 27.56
C TRP A 161 -5.66 -7.47 28.82
N GLU A 162 -5.86 -8.47 29.66
CA GLU A 162 -5.07 -8.64 30.88
C GLU A 162 -3.64 -9.10 30.59
N ASP A 163 -2.70 -8.66 31.40
CA ASP A 163 -1.30 -9.09 31.37
C ASP A 163 -1.05 -10.29 32.29
N PRO A 164 -0.11 -11.19 31.93
CA PRO A 164 0.65 -11.22 30.68
C PRO A 164 -0.15 -11.87 29.53
N ASN A 165 -0.18 -11.20 28.37
CA ASN A 165 -0.79 -11.74 27.17
C ASN A 165 0.17 -11.60 25.97
N PRO A 166 0.98 -12.64 25.67
CA PRO A 166 1.95 -12.61 24.58
C PRO A 166 1.31 -12.45 23.20
N TRP A 167 0.04 -12.86 23.02
CA TRP A 167 -0.69 -12.63 21.78
C TRP A 167 -0.97 -11.14 21.56
N ARG A 168 -1.46 -10.45 22.60
CA ARG A 168 -1.70 -9.00 22.55
C ARG A 168 -0.40 -8.25 22.27
N GLU A 169 0.69 -8.65 22.90
CA GLU A 169 2.00 -8.03 22.70
C GLU A 169 2.49 -8.23 21.25
N ALA A 170 2.34 -9.43 20.70
CA ALA A 170 2.70 -9.71 19.32
C ALA A 170 1.88 -8.88 18.33
N TRP A 171 0.58 -8.69 18.56
CA TRP A 171 -0.28 -7.87 17.72
C TRP A 171 0.01 -6.38 17.85
N ARG A 172 0.33 -5.89 19.06
CA ARG A 172 0.74 -4.49 19.28
C ARG A 172 2.01 -4.15 18.51
N ASN A 173 2.95 -5.09 18.44
CA ASN A 173 4.21 -4.94 17.73
C ASN A 173 4.11 -5.36 16.25
N HIS A 174 2.93 -5.81 15.79
CA HIS A 174 2.74 -6.15 14.40
C HIS A 174 2.77 -4.88 13.53
N PRO A 175 3.65 -4.80 12.54
CA PRO A 175 3.69 -3.63 11.66
C PRO A 175 2.35 -3.48 10.95
N GLU A 176 1.86 -2.25 10.89
CA GLU A 176 0.63 -1.94 10.15
C GLU A 176 0.70 -2.53 8.75
N GLY A 177 -0.27 -3.39 8.43
CA GLY A 177 -0.21 -4.26 7.28
C GLY A 177 -0.16 -3.49 5.96
N THR A 178 0.91 -3.68 5.22
CA THR A 178 1.01 -3.24 3.82
C THR A 178 0.16 -4.09 2.88
N GLY A 179 -0.61 -5.05 3.40
CA GLY A 179 -1.47 -5.96 2.66
C GLY A 179 -2.79 -5.33 2.20
N LEU A 180 -3.52 -6.08 1.36
CA LEU A 180 -4.84 -5.68 0.87
C LEU A 180 -5.94 -5.81 1.93
N VAL A 181 -5.67 -6.48 3.03
CA VAL A 181 -6.57 -6.63 4.18
C VAL A 181 -5.94 -5.92 5.37
N PRO A 182 -6.34 -4.67 5.66
CA PRO A 182 -5.88 -3.99 6.86
C PRO A 182 -6.38 -4.72 8.11
N MET A 183 -5.49 -4.96 9.06
CA MET A 183 -5.83 -5.60 10.34
C MET A 183 -5.63 -4.60 11.46
N LEU A 184 -6.64 -4.46 12.31
CA LEU A 184 -6.62 -3.57 13.48
C LEU A 184 -6.71 -4.44 14.74
N ALA A 185 -5.79 -4.24 15.66
CA ALA A 185 -5.88 -4.85 16.99
C ALA A 185 -6.42 -3.80 17.98
N PRO A 186 -7.56 -4.04 18.65
CA PRO A 186 -8.11 -3.13 19.63
C PRO A 186 -7.14 -2.95 20.80
N ILE A 187 -7.15 -1.79 21.42
CA ILE A 187 -6.30 -1.49 22.58
C ILE A 187 -6.93 -1.92 23.90
N GLY A 188 -8.23 -2.25 23.92
CA GLY A 188 -8.97 -2.69 25.09
C GLY A 188 -9.51 -1.54 25.93
N ASP A 189 -9.89 -0.43 25.31
CA ASP A 189 -10.56 0.68 25.98
C ASP A 189 -12.08 0.42 26.16
N LEU A 190 -12.79 1.40 26.73
CA LEU A 190 -14.21 1.27 27.02
C LEU A 190 -15.08 1.13 25.75
N GLU A 191 -14.63 1.69 24.64
CA GLU A 191 -15.33 1.60 23.36
C GLU A 191 -15.19 0.19 22.78
N ASP A 192 -14.00 -0.39 22.84
CA ASP A 192 -13.73 -1.77 22.44
C ASP A 192 -14.55 -2.77 23.27
N LEU A 193 -14.65 -2.55 24.60
CA LEU A 193 -15.43 -3.40 25.51
C LEU A 193 -16.94 -3.33 25.20
N SER A 194 -17.45 -2.16 24.86
CA SER A 194 -18.88 -1.97 24.56
C SER A 194 -19.29 -2.60 23.23
N GLY A 195 -18.36 -2.71 22.29
CA GLY A 195 -18.59 -3.31 20.97
C GLY A 195 -18.62 -4.84 20.96
N LEU A 196 -18.25 -5.50 22.07
CA LEU A 196 -18.22 -6.97 22.22
C LEU A 196 -19.44 -7.52 22.98
N THR A 197 -20.35 -6.68 23.46
CA THR A 197 -21.60 -7.06 24.12
C THR A 197 -22.76 -7.01 23.15
#